data_1d29ab2c94bc839d00bb8f39640803e8
#
_entry.id   1d29ab2c94bc839d00bb8f39640803e8
#
_cell.length_a   1.000
_cell.length_b   1.000
_cell.length_c   1.000
_cell.angle_alpha   90.00
_cell.angle_beta   90.00
_cell.angle_gamma   90.00
#
_symmetry.space_group_name_H-M   'P 1'
#
loop_
_entity.id
_entity.type
_entity.pdbx_description
1 polymer ?
#
loop_
_entity_poly.entity_id
_entity_poly.type
_entity_poly.pdbx_seq_one_letter_code
_entity_poly.pdbx_strand_id
1 'polypeptide(L)'
;MNRRVIQIFCMVVGMVLASSCGDECPVEQPYSVRVSVKDKNYLNISQFPQLSPVDENLPFRTYAGTLYYALYDASTGALIRESAVVSTEGEEKEYTLTFPGVPDGDYKLAVWGNLTTDYPAGILHQDGKEHTDIYVTSGDLHFSPDYQTEELTLERTKGKLLLLCSNFPSEITRIEQNVSHAVSYTHLRAH
;
A
#
# COMPACT_ATOMS: atom_id res chain seq x y z
N MET A 1 41.54 58.48 -16.76
CA MET A 1 40.40 57.81 -16.16
C MET A 1 40.81 57.36 -14.77
N ASN A 2 40.22 57.94 -13.72
CA ASN A 2 40.72 57.86 -12.35
C ASN A 2 40.53 56.45 -11.74
N ARG A 3 41.61 55.93 -11.17
CA ARG A 3 41.64 54.57 -10.50
C ARG A 3 40.51 54.34 -9.50
N ARG A 4 40.01 55.42 -8.88
CA ARG A 4 38.88 55.39 -7.94
C ARG A 4 37.51 55.13 -8.62
N VAL A 5 37.34 55.57 -9.86
CA VAL A 5 36.09 55.37 -10.63
C VAL A 5 35.97 53.92 -11.07
N ILE A 6 37.11 53.30 -11.42
CA ILE A 6 37.13 51.86 -11.79
C ILE A 6 36.83 50.96 -10.58
N GLN A 7 37.35 51.33 -9.39
CA GLN A 7 37.03 50.54 -8.15
C GLN A 7 35.58 50.63 -7.76
N ILE A 8 34.92 51.79 -7.89
CA ILE A 8 33.49 51.95 -7.59
C ILE A 8 32.65 51.18 -8.62
N PHE A 9 33.04 51.20 -9.89
CA PHE A 9 32.32 50.47 -10.94
C PHE A 9 32.41 48.95 -10.76
N CYS A 10 33.57 48.41 -10.39
CA CYS A 10 33.74 47.01 -10.08
C CYS A 10 32.94 46.57 -8.82
N MET A 11 32.81 47.46 -7.80
CA MET A 11 32.05 47.17 -6.60
C MET A 11 30.54 47.16 -6.85
N VAL A 12 30.04 48.03 -7.71
CA VAL A 12 28.62 48.10 -8.09
C VAL A 12 28.24 46.92 -8.99
N VAL A 13 29.10 46.52 -9.94
CA VAL A 13 28.87 45.34 -10.79
C VAL A 13 28.94 44.04 -9.98
N GLY A 14 29.82 43.98 -8.98
CA GLY A 14 29.90 42.83 -8.06
C GLY A 14 28.64 42.63 -7.19
N MET A 15 27.97 43.72 -6.79
CA MET A 15 26.72 43.64 -6.01
C MET A 15 25.48 43.24 -6.84
N VAL A 16 25.47 43.56 -8.14
CA VAL A 16 24.33 43.18 -9.01
C VAL A 16 24.36 41.70 -9.41
N LEU A 17 25.52 41.05 -9.36
CA LEU A 17 25.65 39.62 -9.67
C LEU A 17 25.35 38.67 -8.48
N ALA A 18 25.25 39.24 -7.25
CA ALA A 18 24.97 38.42 -6.05
C ALA A 18 23.47 38.27 -5.73
N SER A 19 22.57 38.89 -6.48
CA SER A 19 21.12 38.82 -6.26
C SER A 19 20.38 37.87 -7.22
N SER A 20 21.10 37.01 -7.93
CA SER A 20 20.50 36.07 -8.90
C SER A 20 20.71 34.60 -8.49
N CYS A 21 20.41 34.25 -7.25
CA CYS A 21 20.26 32.85 -6.84
C CYS A 21 19.34 32.82 -5.65
N GLY A 22 18.07 32.66 -5.91
CA GLY A 22 17.05 32.56 -4.87
C GLY A 22 15.68 32.10 -5.35
N ASP A 23 15.57 31.66 -6.60
CA ASP A 23 14.42 30.83 -6.96
C ASP A 23 14.78 29.36 -6.58
N GLU A 24 14.67 29.06 -5.29
CA GLU A 24 14.44 27.66 -4.90
C GLU A 24 13.16 27.26 -5.63
N CYS A 25 13.31 26.45 -6.71
CA CYS A 25 12.16 25.80 -7.29
C CYS A 25 11.43 25.11 -6.13
N PRO A 26 10.15 25.41 -5.89
CA PRO A 26 9.41 24.74 -4.83
C PRO A 26 9.55 23.24 -5.09
N VAL A 27 10.16 22.53 -4.15
CA VAL A 27 10.25 21.07 -4.20
C VAL A 27 8.80 20.61 -4.06
N GLU A 28 8.21 20.22 -5.17
CA GLU A 28 6.85 19.70 -5.21
C GLU A 28 6.81 18.48 -4.30
N GLN A 29 6.05 18.58 -3.23
CA GLN A 29 5.91 17.47 -2.28
C GLN A 29 5.15 16.35 -2.99
N PRO A 30 5.67 15.10 -2.95
CA PRO A 30 4.99 14.00 -3.59
C PRO A 30 3.66 13.71 -2.88
N TYR A 31 2.64 13.38 -3.66
CA TYR A 31 1.41 12.85 -3.11
C TYR A 31 1.67 11.55 -2.37
N SER A 32 0.91 11.31 -1.32
CA SER A 32 1.05 10.12 -0.50
C SER A 32 -0.30 9.50 -0.15
N VAL A 33 -0.29 8.19 0.08
CA VAL A 33 -1.45 7.45 0.56
C VAL A 33 -1.02 6.62 1.75
N ARG A 34 -1.67 6.84 2.90
CA ARG A 34 -1.50 6.00 4.07
C ARG A 34 -2.36 4.76 3.96
N VAL A 35 -1.75 3.62 4.11
CA VAL A 35 -2.41 2.31 4.02
C VAL A 35 -2.40 1.67 5.39
N SER A 36 -3.58 1.35 5.89
CA SER A 36 -3.79 0.64 7.16
C SER A 36 -4.38 -0.75 6.93
N VAL A 37 -4.45 -1.59 7.96
CA VAL A 37 -5.11 -2.91 7.92
C VAL A 37 -6.26 -2.92 8.90
N LYS A 38 -7.49 -3.23 8.42
CA LYS A 38 -8.71 -3.30 9.23
C LYS A 38 -8.86 -4.66 9.92
N ASP A 39 -8.81 -5.71 9.13
CA ASP A 39 -9.15 -7.06 9.58
C ASP A 39 -7.93 -7.80 10.15
N LYS A 40 -7.36 -7.26 11.23
CA LYS A 40 -6.20 -7.84 11.92
C LYS A 40 -6.54 -9.19 12.58
N ASN A 41 -7.79 -9.34 13.01
CA ASN A 41 -8.34 -10.58 13.53
C ASN A 41 -9.56 -11.02 12.70
N TYR A 42 -9.92 -12.29 12.79
CA TYR A 42 -11.21 -12.76 12.25
C TYR A 42 -12.35 -12.23 13.11
N LEU A 43 -13.42 -11.78 12.47
CA LEU A 43 -14.55 -11.09 13.13
C LEU A 43 -15.11 -11.84 14.36
N ASN A 44 -15.11 -13.16 14.32
CA ASN A 44 -15.65 -14.03 15.36
C ASN A 44 -14.59 -14.80 16.15
N ILE A 45 -13.34 -14.33 16.15
CA ILE A 45 -12.21 -15.04 16.80
C ILE A 45 -12.45 -15.30 18.29
N SER A 46 -13.17 -14.40 18.97
CA SER A 46 -13.50 -14.55 20.39
C SER A 46 -14.41 -15.74 20.70
N GLN A 47 -15.10 -16.28 19.71
CA GLN A 47 -15.95 -17.46 19.85
C GLN A 47 -15.16 -18.78 19.78
N PHE A 48 -13.88 -18.71 19.43
CA PHE A 48 -13.00 -19.86 19.22
C PHE A 48 -11.79 -19.79 20.15
N PRO A 49 -11.93 -20.32 21.39
CA PRO A 49 -10.84 -20.26 22.39
C PRO A 49 -9.56 -21.00 21.96
N GLN A 50 -9.63 -21.83 20.91
CA GLN A 50 -8.48 -22.51 20.33
C GLN A 50 -7.63 -21.60 19.43
N LEU A 51 -8.16 -20.43 19.05
CA LEU A 51 -7.45 -19.42 18.29
C LEU A 51 -7.01 -18.30 19.23
N SER A 52 -5.74 -17.98 19.20
CA SER A 52 -5.21 -16.80 19.90
C SER A 52 -5.39 -15.57 19.02
N PRO A 53 -6.03 -14.50 19.50
CA PRO A 53 -6.05 -13.24 18.79
C PRO A 53 -4.64 -12.68 18.58
N VAL A 54 -4.42 -12.06 17.43
CA VAL A 54 -3.20 -11.29 17.18
C VAL A 54 -3.32 -9.93 17.87
N ASP A 55 -2.24 -9.43 18.45
CA ASP A 55 -2.20 -8.07 18.98
C ASP A 55 -2.41 -7.06 17.85
N GLU A 56 -3.47 -6.25 17.95
CA GLU A 56 -3.84 -5.26 16.93
C GLU A 56 -2.93 -4.04 16.89
N ASN A 57 -1.98 -3.95 17.83
CA ASN A 57 -1.02 -2.86 17.94
C ASN A 57 0.34 -3.15 17.29
N LEU A 58 0.50 -4.32 16.68
CA LEU A 58 1.75 -4.69 16.00
C LEU A 58 1.97 -3.82 14.74
N PRO A 59 3.21 -3.72 14.27
CA PRO A 59 3.55 -3.00 13.05
C PRO A 59 2.79 -3.51 11.83
N PHE A 60 2.55 -2.63 10.86
CA PHE A 60 1.88 -2.94 9.58
C PHE A 60 2.46 -4.20 8.90
N ARG A 61 3.79 -4.31 8.86
CA ARG A 61 4.51 -5.45 8.27
C ARG A 61 4.15 -6.81 8.85
N THR A 62 3.60 -6.86 10.06
CA THR A 62 3.16 -8.11 10.70
C THR A 62 1.93 -8.70 10.01
N TYR A 63 1.08 -7.85 9.46
CA TYR A 63 -0.15 -8.25 8.77
C TYR A 63 0.05 -8.34 7.27
N ALA A 64 0.65 -7.31 6.69
CA ALA A 64 0.96 -7.20 5.27
C ALA A 64 2.47 -7.03 5.09
N GLY A 65 3.20 -8.15 4.99
CA GLY A 65 4.66 -8.17 4.83
C GLY A 65 5.13 -7.73 3.45
N THR A 66 4.24 -7.73 2.47
CA THR A 66 4.50 -7.21 1.12
C THR A 66 3.32 -6.40 0.63
N LEU A 67 3.59 -5.42 -0.25
CA LEU A 67 2.58 -4.66 -0.97
C LEU A 67 2.86 -4.65 -2.46
N TYR A 68 1.79 -4.65 -3.23
CA TYR A 68 1.75 -4.30 -4.65
C TYR A 68 0.65 -3.25 -4.83
N TYR A 69 0.85 -2.28 -5.71
CA TYR A 69 -0.19 -1.32 -6.07
C TYR A 69 -0.23 -1.03 -7.56
N ALA A 70 -1.41 -0.61 -8.02
CA ALA A 70 -1.63 -0.08 -9.35
C ALA A 70 -2.50 1.19 -9.26
N LEU A 71 -2.01 2.28 -9.83
CA LEU A 71 -2.65 3.58 -9.90
C LEU A 71 -3.17 3.82 -11.32
N TYR A 72 -4.43 4.13 -11.45
CA TYR A 72 -5.11 4.38 -12.72
C TYR A 72 -5.68 5.79 -12.76
N ASP A 73 -5.70 6.40 -13.93
CA ASP A 73 -6.49 7.60 -14.18
C ASP A 73 -7.98 7.28 -14.06
N ALA A 74 -8.71 8.04 -13.23
CA ALA A 74 -10.10 7.73 -12.92
C ALA A 74 -11.05 7.93 -14.12
N SER A 75 -10.69 8.83 -15.05
CA SER A 75 -11.53 9.17 -16.20
C SER A 75 -11.35 8.22 -17.38
N THR A 76 -10.11 7.79 -17.62
CA THR A 76 -9.75 6.97 -18.77
C THR A 76 -9.57 5.50 -18.45
N GLY A 77 -9.34 5.16 -17.18
CA GLY A 77 -8.94 3.83 -16.74
C GLY A 77 -7.51 3.44 -17.14
N ALA A 78 -6.73 4.38 -17.66
CA ALA A 78 -5.36 4.12 -18.06
C ALA A 78 -4.47 3.87 -16.84
N LEU A 79 -3.61 2.86 -16.92
CA LEU A 79 -2.58 2.60 -15.90
C LEU A 79 -1.54 3.73 -15.92
N ILE A 80 -1.42 4.46 -14.82
CA ILE A 80 -0.47 5.56 -14.65
C ILE A 80 0.83 5.06 -14.03
N ARG A 81 0.70 4.19 -13.02
CA ARG A 81 1.84 3.62 -12.29
C ARG A 81 1.48 2.28 -11.67
N GLU A 82 2.42 1.37 -11.67
CA GLU A 82 2.35 0.17 -10.84
C GLU A 82 3.71 -0.06 -10.14
N SER A 83 3.66 -0.75 -9.01
CA SER A 83 4.87 -1.18 -8.30
C SER A 83 5.25 -2.61 -8.70
N ALA A 84 6.51 -3.01 -8.46
CA ALA A 84 6.80 -4.40 -8.15
C ALA A 84 6.21 -4.77 -6.78
N VAL A 85 6.20 -6.06 -6.44
CA VAL A 85 5.92 -6.47 -5.06
C VAL A 85 7.08 -6.01 -4.18
N VAL A 86 6.79 -5.13 -3.23
CA VAL A 86 7.78 -4.56 -2.31
C VAL A 86 7.57 -5.10 -0.90
N SER A 87 8.67 -5.36 -0.19
CA SER A 87 8.61 -5.70 1.24
C SER A 87 8.25 -4.47 2.06
N THR A 88 7.36 -4.64 3.01
CA THR A 88 7.02 -3.60 3.98
C THR A 88 7.98 -3.67 5.16
N GLU A 89 8.53 -2.52 5.51
CA GLU A 89 9.51 -2.38 6.60
C GLU A 89 8.99 -1.37 7.64
N GLY A 90 9.73 -1.24 8.73
CA GLY A 90 9.42 -0.29 9.79
C GLY A 90 8.54 -0.85 10.90
N GLU A 91 8.36 -0.03 11.94
CA GLU A 91 7.58 -0.35 13.15
C GLU A 91 6.25 0.43 13.20
N GLU A 92 5.94 1.17 12.15
CA GLU A 92 4.71 1.96 12.05
C GLU A 92 3.48 1.05 11.85
N LYS A 93 2.31 1.53 12.32
CA LYS A 93 1.04 0.81 12.19
C LYS A 93 0.38 0.98 10.83
N GLU A 94 0.89 1.91 10.04
CA GLU A 94 0.45 2.25 8.68
C GLU A 94 1.65 2.26 7.75
N TYR A 95 1.42 2.01 6.48
CA TYR A 95 2.44 2.08 5.45
C TYR A 95 2.13 3.24 4.49
N THR A 96 3.12 4.07 4.20
CA THR A 96 2.94 5.22 3.31
C THR A 96 3.47 4.91 1.91
N LEU A 97 2.57 4.92 0.94
CA LEU A 97 2.90 4.94 -0.49
C LEU A 97 3.14 6.38 -0.93
N THR A 98 4.15 6.60 -1.76
CA THR A 98 4.47 7.94 -2.29
C THR A 98 4.42 7.95 -3.81
N PHE A 99 3.91 9.05 -4.38
CA PHE A 99 3.66 9.23 -5.80
C PHE A 99 4.37 10.46 -6.34
N PRO A 100 5.71 10.44 -6.44
CA PRO A 100 6.46 11.58 -6.95
C PRO A 100 6.17 11.80 -8.44
N GLY A 101 5.95 13.06 -8.84
CA GLY A 101 5.72 13.45 -10.23
C GLY A 101 4.40 12.95 -10.83
N VAL A 102 3.42 12.54 -10.01
CA VAL A 102 2.05 12.31 -10.45
C VAL A 102 1.35 13.66 -10.43
N PRO A 103 0.70 14.09 -11.52
CA PRO A 103 0.00 15.37 -11.59
C PRO A 103 -1.21 15.44 -10.65
N ASP A 104 -1.73 16.66 -10.45
CA ASP A 104 -3.03 16.87 -9.82
C ASP A 104 -4.12 16.19 -10.66
N GLY A 105 -5.09 15.58 -9.99
CA GLY A 105 -6.18 14.91 -10.69
C GLY A 105 -6.87 13.83 -9.87
N ASP A 106 -7.82 13.18 -10.53
CA ASP A 106 -8.60 12.08 -9.97
C ASP A 106 -8.03 10.74 -10.41
N TYR A 107 -7.82 9.86 -9.46
CA TYR A 107 -7.19 8.56 -9.67
C TYR A 107 -7.97 7.45 -8.98
N LYS A 108 -7.72 6.21 -9.41
CA LYS A 108 -8.12 4.99 -8.71
C LYS A 108 -6.86 4.24 -8.30
N LEU A 109 -6.73 3.96 -7.03
CA LEU A 109 -5.64 3.15 -6.50
C LEU A 109 -6.19 1.79 -6.06
N ALA A 110 -5.55 0.73 -6.52
CA ALA A 110 -5.75 -0.63 -6.01
C ALA A 110 -4.47 -1.09 -5.31
N VAL A 111 -4.61 -1.67 -4.13
CA VAL A 111 -3.48 -2.13 -3.30
C VAL A 111 -3.74 -3.56 -2.86
N TRP A 112 -2.73 -4.41 -2.98
CA TRP A 112 -2.74 -5.80 -2.51
C TRP A 112 -1.64 -6.00 -1.47
N GLY A 113 -1.98 -6.65 -0.38
CA GLY A 113 -1.04 -7.10 0.65
C GLY A 113 -0.81 -8.60 0.57
N ASN A 114 0.43 -9.02 0.79
CA ASN A 114 0.87 -10.41 0.82
C ASN A 114 0.70 -11.19 -0.49
N LEU A 115 0.78 -10.50 -1.64
CA LEU A 115 0.92 -11.21 -2.91
C LEU A 115 2.23 -11.99 -2.96
N THR A 116 2.19 -13.16 -3.57
CA THR A 116 3.35 -14.04 -3.75
C THR A 116 3.91 -13.98 -5.17
N THR A 117 3.22 -13.26 -6.07
CA THR A 117 3.59 -13.05 -7.47
C THR A 117 3.78 -11.56 -7.72
N ASP A 118 4.55 -11.21 -8.75
CA ASP A 118 4.88 -9.83 -9.10
C ASP A 118 3.69 -8.99 -9.58
N TYR A 119 2.54 -9.62 -9.76
CA TYR A 119 1.27 -8.95 -10.10
C TYR A 119 0.08 -9.82 -9.68
N PRO A 120 -1.11 -9.23 -9.49
CA PRO A 120 -2.31 -10.00 -9.18
C PRO A 120 -2.69 -10.88 -10.37
N ALA A 121 -2.45 -12.16 -10.26
CA ALA A 121 -2.97 -13.15 -11.19
C ALA A 121 -4.48 -13.37 -10.93
N GLY A 122 -5.22 -13.83 -11.94
CA GLY A 122 -6.65 -14.11 -11.82
C GLY A 122 -7.01 -15.16 -10.76
N ILE A 123 -6.02 -15.90 -10.25
CA ILE A 123 -6.17 -16.87 -9.16
C ILE A 123 -5.18 -16.45 -8.07
N LEU A 124 -5.71 -15.95 -6.96
CA LEU A 124 -4.95 -15.74 -5.73
C LEU A 124 -4.63 -17.13 -5.14
N HIS A 125 -3.37 -17.45 -4.86
CA HIS A 125 -2.88 -18.71 -4.28
C HIS A 125 -2.77 -19.91 -5.24
N GLN A 126 -2.06 -19.73 -6.34
CA GLN A 126 -1.61 -20.86 -7.18
C GLN A 126 -0.47 -21.68 -6.55
N ASP A 127 0.13 -21.18 -5.49
CA ASP A 127 1.35 -21.72 -4.90
C ASP A 127 1.12 -22.70 -3.74
N GLY A 128 -0.14 -23.04 -3.44
CA GLY A 128 -0.50 -23.89 -2.31
C GLY A 128 -0.22 -23.28 -0.94
N LYS A 129 0.12 -22.00 -0.86
CA LYS A 129 0.31 -21.26 0.40
C LYS A 129 -1.03 -20.80 0.96
N GLU A 130 -1.88 -21.75 1.29
CA GLU A 130 -3.24 -21.52 1.75
C GLU A 130 -3.32 -20.79 3.09
N HIS A 131 -2.19 -20.68 3.80
CA HIS A 131 -2.12 -20.10 5.14
C HIS A 131 -1.83 -18.61 5.18
N THR A 132 -1.47 -18.00 4.06
CA THR A 132 -1.16 -16.57 4.00
C THR A 132 -2.43 -15.76 3.76
N ASP A 133 -2.74 -14.84 4.65
CA ASP A 133 -3.84 -13.89 4.45
C ASP A 133 -3.45 -12.91 3.36
N ILE A 134 -4.30 -12.77 2.35
CA ILE A 134 -4.20 -11.73 1.33
C ILE A 134 -5.17 -10.62 1.68
N TYR A 135 -4.67 -9.42 1.61
CA TYR A 135 -5.42 -8.20 1.82
C TYR A 135 -5.58 -7.44 0.52
N VAL A 136 -6.68 -6.71 0.38
CA VAL A 136 -6.92 -5.88 -0.79
C VAL A 136 -7.70 -4.63 -0.38
N THR A 137 -7.47 -3.56 -1.10
CA THR A 137 -8.31 -2.37 -1.09
C THR A 137 -8.27 -1.68 -2.43
N SER A 138 -9.31 -0.91 -2.73
CA SER A 138 -9.28 0.06 -3.82
C SER A 138 -10.07 1.29 -3.40
N GLY A 139 -9.65 2.45 -3.87
CA GLY A 139 -10.32 3.71 -3.58
C GLY A 139 -10.08 4.74 -4.66
N ASP A 140 -11.00 5.70 -4.72
CA ASP A 140 -10.85 6.90 -5.50
C ASP A 140 -9.98 7.88 -4.70
N LEU A 141 -9.03 8.52 -5.38
CA LEU A 141 -8.10 9.49 -4.81
C LEU A 141 -8.25 10.81 -5.56
N HIS A 142 -8.12 11.91 -4.83
CA HIS A 142 -8.07 13.24 -5.40
C HIS A 142 -6.76 13.92 -5.03
N PHE A 143 -5.79 13.91 -5.93
CA PHE A 143 -4.52 14.59 -5.71
C PHE A 143 -4.61 16.06 -6.08
N SER A 144 -4.39 16.92 -5.11
CA SER A 144 -4.34 18.36 -5.29
C SER A 144 -3.40 19.00 -4.25
N PRO A 145 -2.93 20.23 -4.44
CA PRO A 145 -2.08 20.92 -3.48
C PRO A 145 -2.68 21.01 -2.07
N ASP A 146 -4.01 21.01 -1.97
CA ASP A 146 -4.75 21.07 -0.69
C ASP A 146 -4.92 19.69 -0.04
N TYR A 147 -4.81 18.60 -0.83
CA TYR A 147 -5.01 17.21 -0.39
C TYR A 147 -3.82 16.35 -0.82
N GLN A 148 -2.71 16.47 -0.07
CA GLN A 148 -1.46 15.75 -0.39
C GLN A 148 -1.40 14.34 0.21
N THR A 149 -2.28 14.04 1.16
CA THR A 149 -2.30 12.73 1.82
C THR A 149 -3.72 12.19 1.88
N GLU A 150 -3.89 10.99 1.35
CA GLU A 150 -5.13 10.21 1.35
C GLU A 150 -4.96 8.95 2.22
N GLU A 151 -6.07 8.30 2.59
CA GLU A 151 -6.06 7.11 3.44
C GLU A 151 -6.83 5.96 2.79
N LEU A 152 -6.24 4.76 2.82
CA LEU A 152 -6.89 3.53 2.40
C LEU A 152 -6.73 2.45 3.46
N THR A 153 -7.72 1.57 3.54
CA THR A 153 -7.70 0.48 4.50
C THR A 153 -7.79 -0.86 3.79
N LEU A 154 -6.80 -1.72 4.02
CA LEU A 154 -6.76 -3.08 3.51
C LEU A 154 -7.76 -3.96 4.26
N GLU A 155 -8.51 -4.74 3.50
CA GLU A 155 -9.45 -5.75 4.01
C GLU A 155 -8.99 -7.15 3.62
N ARG A 156 -9.19 -8.13 4.51
CA ARG A 156 -8.86 -9.53 4.25
C ARG A 156 -9.79 -10.12 3.20
N THR A 157 -9.22 -10.82 2.22
CA THR A 157 -9.99 -11.45 1.14
C THR A 157 -10.53 -12.83 1.47
N LYS A 158 -10.09 -13.43 2.60
CA LYS A 158 -10.40 -14.82 2.96
C LYS A 158 -11.04 -14.94 4.33
N GLY A 159 -11.93 -15.93 4.45
CA GLY A 159 -12.34 -16.52 5.72
C GLY A 159 -11.42 -17.66 6.15
N LYS A 160 -11.51 -18.06 7.42
CA LYS A 160 -10.86 -19.24 7.96
C LYS A 160 -11.92 -20.27 8.38
N LEU A 161 -11.77 -21.50 7.91
CA LEU A 161 -12.55 -22.63 8.38
C LEU A 161 -11.75 -23.38 9.46
N LEU A 162 -12.30 -23.49 10.66
CA LEU A 162 -11.72 -24.27 11.75
C LEU A 162 -12.56 -25.52 11.95
N LEU A 163 -11.95 -26.69 11.76
CA LEU A 163 -12.55 -27.98 12.10
C LEU A 163 -11.93 -28.49 13.39
N LEU A 164 -12.76 -28.65 14.41
CA LEU A 164 -12.38 -29.22 15.69
C LEU A 164 -12.85 -30.65 15.73
N CYS A 165 -11.93 -31.59 15.76
CA CYS A 165 -12.20 -32.98 15.87
C CYS A 165 -11.65 -33.49 17.20
N SER A 166 -12.50 -34.11 18.02
CA SER A 166 -12.13 -34.71 19.30
C SER A 166 -12.52 -36.17 19.36
N ASN A 167 -11.84 -36.94 20.23
CA ASN A 167 -12.16 -38.35 20.52
C ASN A 167 -12.05 -39.27 19.30
N PHE A 168 -11.03 -39.10 18.46
CA PHE A 168 -10.77 -40.05 17.40
C PHE A 168 -10.31 -41.39 17.96
N PRO A 169 -10.85 -42.51 17.46
CA PRO A 169 -10.26 -43.81 17.67
C PRO A 169 -8.80 -43.83 17.22
N SER A 170 -7.97 -44.58 17.94
CA SER A 170 -6.51 -44.66 17.65
C SER A 170 -6.19 -45.23 16.26
N GLU A 171 -7.13 -45.89 15.65
CA GLU A 171 -7.02 -46.49 14.31
C GLU A 171 -7.13 -45.45 13.17
N ILE A 172 -7.64 -44.26 13.47
CA ILE A 172 -7.74 -43.19 12.46
C ILE A 172 -6.40 -42.47 12.37
N THR A 173 -5.63 -42.75 11.32
CA THR A 173 -4.31 -42.18 11.08
C THR A 173 -4.34 -40.99 10.12
N ARG A 174 -5.47 -40.73 9.43
CA ARG A 174 -5.60 -39.66 8.43
C ARG A 174 -7.02 -39.13 8.36
N ILE A 175 -7.15 -37.83 8.22
CA ILE A 175 -8.40 -37.16 7.90
C ILE A 175 -8.15 -36.35 6.62
N GLU A 176 -9.03 -36.49 5.65
CA GLU A 176 -9.03 -35.67 4.43
C GLU A 176 -10.26 -34.76 4.45
N GLN A 177 -10.02 -33.47 4.17
CA GLN A 177 -11.09 -32.51 4.02
C GLN A 177 -11.14 -32.09 2.56
N ASN A 178 -12.33 -32.08 1.98
CA ASN A 178 -12.60 -31.52 0.67
C ASN A 178 -13.67 -30.44 0.82
N VAL A 179 -13.33 -29.17 0.43
CA VAL A 179 -14.27 -28.07 0.41
C VAL A 179 -14.68 -27.84 -1.04
N SER A 180 -15.85 -28.33 -1.42
CA SER A 180 -16.43 -28.09 -2.73
C SER A 180 -17.22 -26.77 -2.72
N HIS A 181 -17.24 -26.05 -3.83
CA HIS A 181 -17.96 -24.77 -4.00
C HIS A 181 -17.44 -23.62 -3.11
N ALA A 182 -16.18 -23.65 -2.68
CA ALA A 182 -15.55 -22.50 -2.11
C ALA A 182 -15.46 -21.40 -3.20
N VAL A 183 -16.18 -20.30 -3.02
CA VAL A 183 -16.14 -19.16 -3.94
C VAL A 183 -15.02 -18.25 -3.49
N SER A 184 -13.98 -18.12 -4.32
CA SER A 184 -13.00 -17.05 -4.19
C SER A 184 -13.56 -15.81 -4.88
N TYR A 185 -13.98 -14.81 -4.11
CA TYR A 185 -14.41 -13.53 -4.68
C TYR A 185 -13.18 -12.73 -5.08
N THR A 186 -12.76 -12.88 -6.32
CA THR A 186 -11.65 -12.12 -6.92
C THR A 186 -12.12 -11.05 -7.89
N HIS A 187 -13.39 -10.63 -7.81
CA HIS A 187 -13.93 -9.61 -8.69
C HIS A 187 -13.91 -8.24 -8.02
N LEU A 188 -12.75 -7.60 -8.00
CA LEU A 188 -12.69 -6.14 -8.04
C LEU A 188 -13.09 -5.72 -9.47
N ARG A 189 -14.37 -5.52 -9.71
CA ARG A 189 -14.80 -4.76 -10.88
C ARG A 189 -14.52 -3.29 -10.55
N ALA A 190 -13.53 -2.73 -11.21
CA ALA A 190 -13.50 -1.30 -11.43
C ALA A 190 -14.76 -0.99 -12.28
N HIS A 191 -15.75 -0.34 -11.69
CA HIS A 191 -16.87 0.28 -12.37
C HIS A 191 -16.55 1.73 -12.65
#